data_4412d87054d7d9d58e9315b1183e9a9d
#
_entry.id   4412d87054d7d9d58e9315b1183e9a9d
#
_cell.length_a   1.000
_cell.length_b   1.000
_cell.length_c   1.000
_cell.angle_alpha   90.00
_cell.angle_beta   90.00
_cell.angle_gamma   90.00
#
_symmetry.space_group_name_H-M   'P 1'
#
loop_
_entity.id
_entity.type
_entity.pdbx_description
1 polymer ?
#
loop_
_entity_poly.entity_id
_entity_poly.type
_entity_poly.pdbx_seq_one_letter_code
_entity_poly.pdbx_strand_id
1 'polypeptide(L)'
;APQPKFLVPPFESLRMNALESFLYEISKFFLTPVLVLLCLMFLYALFSLGQVLVEAVARARQPHGLRPLHRYWQHNAHLGTDGLELQVLKQLELQRIVSRVAPLLGLVATMIPMGPALVAVAAGNTQGMAQNLVVAFAAVIVALLAAAITFVVQTLRKRWLMEELN
;
A
#
# COMPACT_ATOMS: atom_id res chain seq x y z
N ALA A 1 -11.24 -52.87 -1.26
CA ALA A 1 -9.79 -52.90 -1.11
C ALA A 1 -9.35 -51.84 -0.08
N PRO A 2 -8.63 -52.22 0.98
CA PRO A 2 -8.17 -51.25 1.98
C PRO A 2 -7.15 -50.34 1.28
N GLN A 3 -7.45 -49.07 1.31
CA GLN A 3 -6.51 -48.00 0.86
C GLN A 3 -5.24 -48.13 1.71
N PRO A 4 -4.05 -48.07 1.14
CA PRO A 4 -2.84 -48.01 1.91
C PRO A 4 -2.85 -46.71 2.72
N LYS A 5 -3.04 -46.85 4.01
CA LYS A 5 -2.72 -45.75 4.94
C LYS A 5 -1.22 -45.53 4.80
N PHE A 6 -0.81 -44.51 4.08
CA PHE A 6 0.52 -43.95 4.20
C PHE A 6 0.67 -43.52 5.66
N LEU A 7 1.24 -44.39 6.46
CA LEU A 7 1.67 -44.08 7.79
C LEU A 7 2.85 -43.09 7.70
N VAL A 8 2.49 -41.81 7.62
CA VAL A 8 3.44 -40.74 7.88
C VAL A 8 3.93 -40.98 9.33
N PRO A 9 5.21 -41.11 9.56
CA PRO A 9 5.71 -41.38 10.90
C PRO A 9 5.25 -40.26 11.85
N PRO A 10 4.81 -40.58 13.06
CA PRO A 10 4.18 -39.64 13.99
C PRO A 10 5.07 -38.43 14.33
N PHE A 11 6.37 -38.56 14.18
CA PHE A 11 7.32 -37.46 14.40
C PHE A 11 7.30 -36.40 13.32
N GLU A 12 7.08 -36.75 12.05
CA GLU A 12 6.96 -35.76 10.97
C GLU A 12 5.65 -34.98 11.05
N SER A 13 4.55 -35.64 11.39
CA SER A 13 3.27 -34.99 11.56
C SER A 13 3.26 -33.98 12.71
N LEU A 14 3.92 -34.32 13.83
CA LEU A 14 4.04 -33.39 14.97
C LEU A 14 4.91 -32.18 14.68
N ARG A 15 6.01 -32.36 13.94
CA ARG A 15 6.88 -31.25 13.52
C ARG A 15 6.20 -30.36 12.50
N MET A 16 5.49 -30.94 11.55
CA MET A 16 4.72 -30.20 10.56
C MET A 16 3.59 -29.39 11.21
N ASN A 17 2.84 -29.98 12.11
CA ASN A 17 1.78 -29.30 12.84
C ASN A 17 2.31 -28.14 13.71
N ALA A 18 3.46 -28.30 14.33
CA ALA A 18 4.10 -27.25 15.13
C ALA A 18 4.59 -26.08 14.26
N LEU A 19 5.20 -26.39 13.10
CA LEU A 19 5.62 -25.39 12.12
C LEU A 19 4.43 -24.64 11.52
N GLU A 20 3.39 -25.35 11.14
CA GLU A 20 2.17 -24.76 10.58
C GLU A 20 1.50 -23.82 11.59
N SER A 21 1.37 -24.24 12.84
CA SER A 21 0.80 -23.41 13.91
C SER A 21 1.64 -22.17 14.17
N PHE A 22 2.94 -22.29 14.17
CA PHE A 22 3.88 -21.19 14.38
C PHE A 22 3.80 -20.17 13.22
N LEU A 23 3.80 -20.64 11.99
CA LEU A 23 3.65 -19.78 10.80
C LEU A 23 2.29 -19.07 10.77
N TYR A 24 1.23 -19.77 11.19
CA TYR A 24 -0.10 -19.19 11.27
C TYR A 24 -0.18 -18.08 12.32
N GLU A 25 0.39 -18.28 13.50
CA GLU A 25 0.44 -17.25 14.54
C GLU A 25 1.26 -16.03 14.14
N ILE A 26 2.42 -16.26 13.50
CA ILE A 26 3.22 -15.16 12.94
C ILE A 26 2.43 -14.39 11.90
N SER A 27 1.76 -15.08 11.00
CA SER A 27 0.94 -14.43 9.96
C SER A 27 -0.17 -13.57 10.57
N LYS A 28 -0.86 -14.04 11.58
CA LYS A 28 -1.85 -13.27 12.34
C LYS A 28 -1.26 -12.04 13.00
N PHE A 29 -0.08 -12.18 13.58
CA PHE A 29 0.61 -11.07 14.22
C PHE A 29 0.95 -9.95 13.24
N PHE A 30 1.33 -10.30 12.01
CA PHE A 30 1.66 -9.31 10.97
C PHE A 30 0.43 -8.64 10.36
N LEU A 31 -0.76 -9.18 10.47
CA LEU A 31 -1.97 -8.61 9.89
C LEU A 31 -2.26 -7.19 10.41
N THR A 32 -2.20 -6.98 11.71
CA THR A 32 -2.47 -5.68 12.34
C THR A 32 -1.49 -4.59 11.87
N PRO A 33 -0.14 -4.78 11.92
CA PRO A 33 0.78 -3.78 11.41
C PRO A 33 0.64 -3.53 9.90
N VAL A 34 0.32 -4.55 9.11
CA VAL A 34 0.10 -4.39 7.66
C VAL A 34 -1.15 -3.53 7.39
N LEU A 35 -2.25 -3.78 8.11
CA LEU A 35 -3.47 -2.98 7.98
C LEU A 35 -3.26 -1.51 8.39
N VAL A 36 -2.54 -1.28 9.49
CA VAL A 36 -2.18 0.07 9.94
C VAL A 36 -1.32 0.79 8.90
N LEU A 37 -0.33 0.10 8.35
CA LEU A 37 0.53 0.66 7.31
C LEU A 37 -0.25 0.99 6.03
N LEU A 38 -1.19 0.14 5.62
CA LEU A 38 -2.09 0.42 4.49
C LEU A 38 -2.98 1.65 4.73
N CYS A 39 -3.53 1.80 5.93
CA CYS A 39 -4.30 2.98 6.30
C CYS A 39 -3.45 4.25 6.24
N LEU A 40 -2.23 4.21 6.74
CA LEU A 40 -1.30 5.34 6.68
C LEU A 40 -0.92 5.69 5.23
N MET A 41 -0.66 4.69 4.40
CA MET A 41 -0.39 4.89 2.98
C MET A 41 -1.60 5.50 2.24
N PHE A 42 -2.81 5.06 2.58
CA PHE A 42 -4.04 5.59 2.00
C PHE A 42 -4.26 7.05 2.40
N LEU A 43 -4.08 7.40 3.67
CA LEU A 43 -4.14 8.78 4.15
C LEU A 43 -3.09 9.66 3.47
N TYR A 44 -1.88 9.16 3.32
CA TYR A 44 -0.83 9.84 2.57
C TYR A 44 -1.22 10.07 1.10
N ALA A 45 -1.81 9.06 0.46
CA ALA A 45 -2.29 9.17 -0.92
C ALA A 45 -3.39 10.24 -1.06
N LEU A 46 -4.36 10.25 -0.15
CA LEU A 46 -5.43 11.26 -0.13
C LEU A 46 -4.88 12.68 0.11
N PHE A 47 -3.95 12.83 1.02
CA PHE A 47 -3.30 14.11 1.28
C PHE A 47 -2.53 14.62 0.05
N SER A 48 -1.78 13.74 -0.58
CA SER A 48 -1.03 14.04 -1.80
C SER A 48 -1.95 14.42 -2.96
N LEU A 49 -3.07 13.70 -3.11
CA LEU A 49 -4.11 14.02 -4.10
C LEU A 49 -4.73 15.41 -3.84
N GLY A 50 -5.02 15.72 -2.59
CA GLY A 50 -5.55 17.03 -2.20
C GLY A 50 -4.61 18.17 -2.58
N GLN A 51 -3.32 18.01 -2.33
CA GLN A 51 -2.30 18.98 -2.74
C GLN A 51 -2.27 19.20 -4.26
N VAL A 52 -2.30 18.11 -5.02
CA VAL A 52 -2.28 18.17 -6.50
C VAL A 52 -3.55 18.79 -7.04
N LEU A 53 -4.71 18.50 -6.46
CA LEU A 53 -5.98 19.13 -6.88
C LEU A 53 -5.98 20.63 -6.63
N VAL A 54 -5.54 21.08 -5.46
CA VAL A 54 -5.41 22.51 -5.15
C VAL A 54 -4.45 23.20 -6.12
N GLU A 55 -3.33 22.58 -6.41
CA GLU A 55 -2.34 23.09 -7.36
C GLU A 55 -2.89 23.13 -8.79
N ALA A 56 -3.61 22.09 -9.21
CA ALA A 56 -4.25 22.05 -10.54
C ALA A 56 -5.32 23.13 -10.70
N VAL A 57 -6.15 23.35 -9.68
CA VAL A 57 -7.16 24.41 -9.68
C VAL A 57 -6.50 25.79 -9.71
N ALA A 58 -5.45 26.00 -8.92
CA ALA A 58 -4.69 27.25 -8.92
C ALA A 58 -4.07 27.55 -10.31
N ARG A 59 -3.51 26.54 -10.98
CA ARG A 59 -2.97 26.65 -12.34
C ARG A 59 -4.05 26.92 -13.37
N ALA A 60 -5.23 26.33 -13.23
CA ALA A 60 -6.36 26.57 -14.13
C ALA A 60 -6.96 27.98 -13.99
N ARG A 61 -6.94 28.55 -12.79
CA ARG A 61 -7.46 29.89 -12.51
C ARG A 61 -6.51 31.03 -12.88
N GLN A 62 -5.19 30.76 -12.89
CA GLN A 62 -4.17 31.77 -13.20
C GLN A 62 -3.17 31.23 -14.24
N PRO A 63 -3.44 31.39 -15.53
CA PRO A 63 -2.56 30.86 -16.58
C PRO A 63 -1.16 31.52 -16.64
N HIS A 64 -0.94 32.66 -15.96
CA HIS A 64 0.30 33.43 -16.06
C HIS A 64 1.02 33.71 -14.72
N GLY A 65 0.54 33.23 -13.60
CA GLY A 65 1.12 33.62 -12.32
C GLY A 65 1.38 32.44 -11.37
N LEU A 66 2.55 32.42 -10.83
CA LEU A 66 2.97 31.61 -9.68
C LEU A 66 3.19 30.12 -9.99
N ARG A 67 4.28 29.85 -10.66
CA ARG A 67 4.90 28.52 -10.66
C ARG A 67 5.24 28.14 -9.20
N PRO A 68 4.86 26.96 -8.69
CA PRO A 68 5.11 26.58 -7.32
C PRO A 68 6.61 26.54 -6.97
N LEU A 69 7.48 26.29 -7.95
CA LEU A 69 8.91 26.43 -7.82
C LEU A 69 9.32 27.88 -7.52
N HIS A 70 8.67 28.87 -8.10
CA HIS A 70 8.99 30.27 -7.85
C HIS A 70 8.66 30.71 -6.43
N ARG A 71 7.56 30.20 -5.86
CA ARG A 71 7.18 30.43 -4.48
C ARG A 71 8.15 29.74 -3.51
N TYR A 72 8.63 28.56 -3.87
CA TYR A 72 9.62 27.81 -3.11
C TYR A 72 11.01 28.48 -3.16
N TRP A 73 11.36 29.04 -4.32
CA TRP A 73 12.58 29.82 -4.49
C TRP A 73 12.62 31.05 -3.61
N GLN A 74 11.51 31.78 -3.48
CA GLN A 74 11.42 32.97 -2.64
C GLN A 74 11.53 32.64 -1.15
N HIS A 75 11.08 31.45 -0.74
CA HIS A 75 11.09 31.06 0.66
C HIS A 75 12.40 30.37 1.10
N ASN A 76 13.09 29.75 0.19
CA ASN A 76 14.31 28.96 0.44
C ASN A 76 15.50 29.42 -0.44
N ALA A 77 15.68 30.72 -0.62
CA ALA A 77 16.77 31.26 -1.41
C ALA A 77 18.20 30.90 -0.92
N HIS A 78 18.30 30.30 0.25
CA HIS A 78 19.57 29.85 0.84
C HIS A 78 19.93 28.41 0.47
N LEU A 79 18.97 27.64 -0.05
CA LEU A 79 19.23 26.31 -0.58
C LEU A 79 19.51 26.47 -2.06
N GLY A 80 20.73 26.26 -2.48
CA GLY A 80 21.08 26.27 -3.89
C GLY A 80 20.21 25.33 -4.71
N THR A 81 20.28 25.44 -6.02
CA THR A 81 19.53 24.61 -7.00
C THR A 81 19.60 23.12 -6.67
N ASP A 82 20.74 22.66 -6.16
CA ASP A 82 20.97 21.26 -5.79
C ASP A 82 20.09 20.80 -4.62
N GLY A 83 19.82 21.67 -3.66
CA GLY A 83 18.95 21.34 -2.51
C GLY A 83 17.48 21.20 -2.88
N LEU A 84 17.00 21.99 -3.84
CA LEU A 84 15.64 21.92 -4.37
C LEU A 84 15.42 20.65 -5.20
N GLU A 85 16.37 20.32 -6.06
CA GLU A 85 16.33 19.07 -6.83
C GLU A 85 16.31 17.85 -5.90
N LEU A 86 17.10 17.86 -4.86
CA LEU A 86 17.15 16.76 -3.88
C LEU A 86 15.82 16.57 -3.15
N GLN A 87 15.15 17.64 -2.79
CA GLN A 87 13.86 17.60 -2.09
C GLN A 87 12.73 17.10 -3.00
N VAL A 88 12.71 17.55 -4.23
CA VAL A 88 11.78 17.09 -5.27
C VAL A 88 11.99 15.60 -5.56
N LEU A 89 13.23 15.18 -5.71
CA LEU A 89 13.58 13.77 -5.92
C LEU A 89 13.12 12.89 -4.76
N LYS A 90 13.30 13.34 -3.52
CA LYS A 90 12.84 12.61 -2.33
C LYS A 90 11.32 12.43 -2.30
N GLN A 91 10.56 13.48 -2.64
CA GLN A 91 9.10 13.39 -2.71
C GLN A 91 8.63 12.42 -3.80
N LEU A 92 9.24 12.48 -4.97
CA LEU A 92 8.92 11.56 -6.09
C LEU A 92 9.30 10.12 -5.75
N GLU A 93 10.42 9.94 -5.05
CA GLU A 93 10.87 8.61 -4.61
C GLU A 93 9.89 8.00 -3.61
N LEU A 94 9.44 8.76 -2.62
CA LEU A 94 8.43 8.30 -1.66
C LEU A 94 7.13 7.89 -2.34
N GLN A 95 6.63 8.69 -3.27
CA GLN A 95 5.43 8.37 -4.04
C GLN A 95 5.62 7.12 -4.91
N ARG A 96 6.80 6.95 -5.48
CA ARG A 96 7.16 5.74 -6.24
C ARG A 96 7.16 4.50 -5.35
N ILE A 97 7.72 4.58 -4.16
CA ILE A 97 7.73 3.48 -3.19
C ILE A 97 6.31 3.11 -2.80
N VAL A 98 5.49 4.08 -2.41
CA VAL A 98 4.10 3.84 -2.00
C VAL A 98 3.30 3.19 -3.13
N SER A 99 3.42 3.67 -4.36
CA SER A 99 2.69 3.11 -5.51
C SER A 99 3.05 1.67 -5.82
N ARG A 100 4.28 1.25 -5.51
CA ARG A 100 4.75 -0.13 -5.72
C ARG A 100 4.49 -1.03 -4.53
N VAL A 101 4.68 -0.54 -3.32
CA VAL A 101 4.59 -1.33 -2.09
C VAL A 101 3.13 -1.53 -1.67
N ALA A 102 2.25 -0.56 -1.89
CA ALA A 102 0.86 -0.67 -1.48
C ALA A 102 0.12 -1.88 -2.07
N PRO A 103 0.24 -2.22 -3.37
CA PRO A 103 -0.38 -3.43 -3.91
C PRO A 103 0.20 -4.72 -3.31
N LEU A 104 1.50 -4.74 -3.03
CA LEU A 104 2.15 -5.90 -2.41
C LEU A 104 1.65 -6.13 -0.99
N LEU A 105 1.51 -5.06 -0.21
CA LEU A 105 0.92 -5.13 1.13
C LEU A 105 -0.56 -5.51 1.08
N GLY A 106 -1.30 -5.05 0.07
CA GLY A 106 -2.67 -5.47 -0.17
C GLY A 106 -2.78 -6.96 -0.41
N LEU A 107 -1.88 -7.53 -1.19
CA LEU A 107 -1.80 -8.97 -1.42
C LEU A 107 -1.54 -9.73 -0.12
N VAL A 108 -0.58 -9.30 0.68
CA VAL A 108 -0.30 -9.90 2.01
C VAL A 108 -1.53 -9.82 2.90
N ALA A 109 -2.22 -8.67 2.94
CA ALA A 109 -3.40 -8.45 3.77
C ALA A 109 -4.60 -9.31 3.34
N THR A 110 -4.68 -9.74 2.07
CA THR A 110 -5.71 -10.69 1.61
C THR A 110 -5.35 -12.13 1.94
N MET A 111 -4.09 -12.50 1.86
CA MET A 111 -3.64 -13.88 2.08
C MET A 111 -3.78 -14.32 3.54
N ILE A 112 -3.53 -13.42 4.49
CA ILE A 112 -3.60 -13.75 5.92
C ILE A 112 -5.02 -14.14 6.37
N PRO A 113 -6.09 -13.39 6.07
CA PRO A 113 -7.45 -13.78 6.43
C PRO A 113 -8.00 -14.98 5.67
N MET A 114 -7.42 -15.34 4.53
CA MET A 114 -7.84 -16.48 3.72
C MET A 114 -7.70 -17.81 4.46
N GLY A 115 -6.65 -17.98 5.25
CA GLY A 115 -6.46 -19.19 6.06
C GLY A 115 -7.65 -19.47 7.00
N PRO A 116 -7.99 -18.55 7.91
CA PRO A 116 -9.18 -18.67 8.76
C PRO A 116 -10.48 -18.81 7.99
N ALA A 117 -10.63 -18.13 6.85
CA ALA A 117 -11.81 -18.24 5.99
C ALA A 117 -12.00 -19.67 5.48
N LEU A 118 -10.93 -20.32 5.01
CA LEU A 118 -10.97 -21.70 4.54
C LEU A 118 -11.29 -22.69 5.65
N VAL A 119 -10.75 -22.49 6.84
CA VAL A 119 -11.07 -23.31 8.01
C VAL A 119 -12.55 -23.16 8.37
N ALA A 120 -13.09 -21.94 8.35
CA ALA A 120 -14.50 -21.68 8.60
C ALA A 120 -15.41 -22.40 7.58
N VAL A 121 -15.05 -22.40 6.31
CA VAL A 121 -15.77 -23.14 5.26
C VAL A 121 -15.76 -24.65 5.55
N ALA A 122 -14.61 -25.19 5.90
CA ALA A 122 -14.47 -26.62 6.22
C ALA A 122 -15.31 -27.02 7.44
N ALA A 123 -15.51 -26.12 8.39
CA ALA A 123 -16.37 -26.30 9.58
C ALA A 123 -17.85 -26.01 9.32
N GLY A 124 -18.25 -25.59 8.12
CA GLY A 124 -19.61 -25.22 7.79
C GLY A 124 -20.05 -23.85 8.34
N ASN A 125 -19.11 -23.04 8.83
CA ASN A 125 -19.38 -21.71 9.37
C ASN A 125 -19.26 -20.64 8.27
N THR A 126 -20.35 -20.39 7.57
CA THR A 126 -20.41 -19.39 6.49
C THR A 126 -20.28 -17.96 7.01
N GLN A 127 -20.73 -17.67 8.21
CA GLN A 127 -20.62 -16.34 8.82
C GLN A 127 -19.17 -15.99 9.17
N GLY A 128 -18.41 -16.92 9.74
CA GLY A 128 -16.98 -16.73 10.01
C GLY A 128 -16.17 -16.54 8.74
N MET A 129 -16.48 -17.30 7.68
CA MET A 129 -15.90 -17.10 6.35
C MET A 129 -16.16 -15.69 5.84
N ALA A 130 -17.42 -15.25 5.86
CA ALA A 130 -17.81 -13.94 5.36
C ALA A 130 -17.09 -12.80 6.09
N GLN A 131 -16.97 -12.87 7.40
CA GLN A 131 -16.25 -11.86 8.20
C GLN A 131 -14.77 -11.74 7.80
N ASN A 132 -14.10 -12.86 7.62
CA ASN A 132 -12.68 -12.88 7.22
C ASN A 132 -12.49 -12.36 5.79
N LEU A 133 -13.41 -12.70 4.88
CA LEU A 133 -13.35 -12.22 3.49
C LEU A 133 -13.62 -10.72 3.38
N VAL A 134 -14.53 -10.17 4.20
CA VAL A 134 -14.78 -8.71 4.22
C VAL A 134 -13.51 -7.94 4.58
N VAL A 135 -12.77 -8.38 5.59
CA VAL A 135 -11.50 -7.75 5.97
C VAL A 135 -10.48 -7.83 4.84
N ALA A 136 -10.36 -8.99 4.19
CA ALA A 136 -9.44 -9.18 3.07
C ALA A 136 -9.77 -8.26 1.89
N PHE A 137 -11.04 -8.20 1.48
CA PHE A 137 -11.47 -7.34 0.37
C PHE A 137 -11.32 -5.85 0.70
N ALA A 138 -11.68 -5.43 1.89
CA ALA A 138 -11.48 -4.04 2.33
C ALA A 138 -10.01 -3.64 2.26
N ALA A 139 -9.12 -4.48 2.74
CA ALA A 139 -7.67 -4.22 2.71
C ALA A 139 -7.13 -4.08 1.28
N VAL A 140 -7.52 -4.95 0.36
CA VAL A 140 -7.06 -4.89 -1.02
C VAL A 140 -7.61 -3.67 -1.76
N ILE A 141 -8.85 -3.30 -1.50
CA ILE A 141 -9.47 -2.09 -2.09
C ILE A 141 -8.68 -0.85 -1.65
N VAL A 142 -8.43 -0.69 -0.35
CA VAL A 142 -7.64 0.42 0.19
C VAL A 142 -6.23 0.45 -0.40
N ALA A 143 -5.56 -0.69 -0.50
CA ALA A 143 -4.22 -0.82 -1.06
C ALA A 143 -4.17 -0.40 -2.54
N LEU A 144 -5.11 -0.87 -3.34
CA LEU A 144 -5.17 -0.56 -4.77
C LEU A 144 -5.53 0.90 -5.03
N LEU A 145 -6.47 1.46 -4.25
CA LEU A 145 -6.80 2.88 -4.34
C LEU A 145 -5.59 3.76 -3.96
N ALA A 146 -4.88 3.44 -2.89
CA ALA A 146 -3.67 4.14 -2.50
C ALA A 146 -2.61 4.10 -3.60
N ALA A 147 -2.40 2.94 -4.19
CA ALA A 147 -1.46 2.76 -5.30
C ALA A 147 -1.85 3.57 -6.54
N ALA A 148 -3.12 3.50 -6.93
CA ALA A 148 -3.63 4.23 -8.09
C ALA A 148 -3.53 5.75 -7.91
N ILE A 149 -3.93 6.27 -6.76
CA ILE A 149 -3.87 7.69 -6.44
C ILE A 149 -2.42 8.19 -6.45
N THR A 150 -1.52 7.49 -5.76
CA THR A 150 -0.10 7.88 -5.71
C THR A 150 0.58 7.81 -7.06
N PHE A 151 0.23 6.84 -7.90
CA PHE A 151 0.74 6.71 -9.25
C PHE A 151 0.31 7.91 -10.12
N VAL A 152 -0.97 8.28 -10.09
CA VAL A 152 -1.49 9.44 -10.83
C VAL A 152 -0.83 10.74 -10.34
N VAL A 153 -0.74 10.95 -9.05
CA VAL A 153 -0.09 12.11 -8.43
C VAL A 153 1.37 12.21 -8.85
N GLN A 154 2.10 11.11 -8.80
CA GLN A 154 3.50 11.04 -9.21
C GLN A 154 3.67 11.42 -10.69
N THR A 155 2.82 10.89 -11.56
CA THR A 155 2.86 11.14 -13.00
C THR A 155 2.59 12.61 -13.32
N LEU A 156 1.57 13.21 -12.69
CA LEU A 156 1.24 14.61 -12.86
C LEU A 156 2.35 15.54 -12.37
N ARG A 157 2.88 15.30 -11.20
CA ARG A 157 3.99 16.08 -10.63
C ARG A 157 5.24 16.00 -11.48
N LYS A 158 5.58 14.81 -11.94
CA LYS A 158 6.72 14.59 -12.83
C LYS A 158 6.57 15.37 -14.14
N ARG A 159 5.37 15.36 -14.72
CA ARG A 159 5.06 16.12 -15.94
C ARG A 159 5.20 17.63 -15.72
N TRP A 160 4.63 18.14 -14.63
CA TRP A 160 4.71 19.57 -14.30
C TRP A 160 6.14 20.03 -14.05
N LEU A 161 6.95 19.24 -13.37
CA LEU A 161 8.36 19.54 -13.14
C LEU A 161 9.16 19.57 -14.43
N MET A 162 8.88 18.67 -15.37
CA MET A 162 9.52 18.68 -16.68
C MET A 162 9.13 19.91 -17.53
N GLU A 163 7.88 20.34 -17.45
CA GLU A 163 7.40 21.55 -18.11
C GLU A 163 8.06 22.82 -17.55
N GLU A 164 8.34 22.87 -16.25
CA GLU A 164 9.01 24.00 -15.59
C GLU A 164 10.52 24.05 -15.85
N LEU A 165 11.16 22.91 -16.11
CA LEU A 165 12.60 22.83 -16.44
C LEU A 165 12.91 23.17 -17.91
N ASN A 166 11.92 23.12 -18.76
CA ASN A 166 12.01 23.55 -20.15
C ASN A 166 11.53 25.00 -20.30
#